data_9bedad178670bafee6612ef54a921df6
#
_entry.id   9bedad178670bafee6612ef54a921df6
#
_cell.length_a   1.000
_cell.length_b   1.000
_cell.length_c   1.000
_cell.angle_alpha   90.00
_cell.angle_beta   90.00
_cell.angle_gamma   90.00
#
_symmetry.space_group_name_H-M   'P 1'
#
loop_
_entity.id
_entity.type
_entity.pdbx_description
1 polymer ?
#
loop_
_entity_poly.entity_id
_entity_poly.type
_entity_poly.pdbx_seq_one_letter_code
_entity_poly.pdbx_strand_id
1 'polypeptide(L)'
;TEVVAREEGESRESHETRILDTLEGYDFDLVCLDGYMRVLTDEFIDNAPTTLNVHPSLLPAFPGRDAHEQVLDAGVRMTGCTVHVVTEEVDAGPIVTQEAVPVYEDDDTDDLKQRVLYDGEFTAYPRAVRWFAENRVSVDHEAETVEIDGDTGGDFPHRRLIDDDLADTLRYGENPHQDGAVYADGTCEEANVVSAPQLNEGAKELSYNNYNDADGALNLIKEFDEPAAAVIKHTNPAGCAVADSLADAYDRALRTDAKSAFGGVVALNRECDAETAEQVVDSFKEVVIAPGYTEAALDVLTEKDNLRVLDVGELDEISETMTEKPIVGGRLVQERDLGSPDPEAFEVVTEREPTDDELETMSFAWQTLKHVKSNGIAFATGTETVGLGVGQVSRVDAVELAAKKAERDADGKSSEGAVMASDAFFPFPDGIDAAAEAGIEAVIQPGGSVNDEDVIEAADDHGMAMAFT
;
A
#
# COMPACT_ATOMS: atom_id res chain seq x y z
N THR A 1 -5.81 -17.19 -43.38
CA THR A 1 -4.99 -18.30 -42.86
C THR A 1 -4.45 -19.06 -44.06
N GLU A 2 -3.13 -19.17 -44.13
CA GLU A 2 -2.43 -19.99 -45.14
C GLU A 2 -1.92 -21.28 -44.46
N VAL A 3 -1.88 -22.37 -45.17
CA VAL A 3 -1.39 -23.66 -44.68
C VAL A 3 -0.26 -24.15 -45.59
N VAL A 4 0.95 -24.16 -45.08
CA VAL A 4 2.14 -24.65 -45.78
C VAL A 4 2.52 -26.02 -45.16
N ALA A 5 1.80 -27.10 -45.55
CA ALA A 5 2.09 -28.41 -45.05
C ALA A 5 3.40 -28.96 -45.64
N ARG A 6 4.19 -29.66 -44.82
CA ARG A 6 5.40 -30.35 -45.27
C ARG A 6 5.02 -31.54 -46.16
N GLU A 7 5.70 -31.65 -47.30
CA GLU A 7 5.50 -32.76 -48.24
C GLU A 7 6.28 -34.00 -47.87
N GLU A 8 5.83 -35.19 -48.34
CA GLU A 8 6.49 -36.43 -48.04
C GLU A 8 7.89 -36.50 -48.64
N GLY A 9 8.93 -36.65 -47.80
CA GLY A 9 10.32 -36.66 -48.21
C GLY A 9 10.97 -35.29 -48.41
N GLU A 10 10.25 -34.18 -48.15
CA GLU A 10 10.77 -32.84 -48.20
C GLU A 10 11.80 -32.56 -47.06
N SER A 11 12.92 -31.87 -47.36
CA SER A 11 13.86 -31.43 -46.35
C SER A 11 13.26 -30.28 -45.49
N ARG A 12 13.85 -29.98 -44.35
CA ARG A 12 13.42 -28.85 -43.49
C ARG A 12 13.64 -27.54 -44.21
N GLU A 13 14.80 -27.36 -44.81
CA GLU A 13 15.18 -26.15 -45.55
C GLU A 13 14.20 -25.88 -46.68
N SER A 14 13.84 -26.93 -47.51
CA SER A 14 12.89 -26.75 -48.60
C SER A 14 11.49 -26.38 -48.11
N HIS A 15 11.03 -26.96 -47.00
CA HIS A 15 9.75 -26.61 -46.40
C HIS A 15 9.75 -25.18 -45.88
N GLU A 16 10.82 -24.72 -45.20
CA GLU A 16 10.94 -23.38 -44.65
C GLU A 16 11.09 -22.33 -45.73
N THR A 17 11.81 -22.59 -46.82
CA THR A 17 11.81 -21.74 -48.02
C THR A 17 10.40 -21.50 -48.54
N ARG A 18 9.55 -22.54 -48.63
CA ARG A 18 8.15 -22.36 -49.04
C ARG A 18 7.31 -21.56 -48.04
N ILE A 19 7.63 -21.66 -46.73
CA ILE A 19 7.00 -20.81 -45.75
C ILE A 19 7.41 -19.35 -46.00
N LEU A 20 8.71 -19.08 -46.19
CA LEU A 20 9.22 -17.74 -46.46
C LEU A 20 8.62 -17.17 -47.76
N ASP A 21 8.59 -17.94 -48.85
CA ASP A 21 7.95 -17.56 -50.11
C ASP A 21 6.47 -17.17 -49.92
N THR A 22 5.77 -17.90 -49.07
CA THR A 22 4.37 -17.60 -48.74
C THR A 22 4.24 -16.31 -47.93
N LEU A 23 5.18 -16.07 -47.04
CA LEU A 23 5.22 -14.87 -46.18
C LEU A 23 5.62 -13.59 -46.91
N GLU A 24 6.42 -13.69 -48.02
CA GLU A 24 6.78 -12.52 -48.84
C GLU A 24 5.57 -11.73 -49.37
N GLY A 25 4.41 -12.36 -49.46
CA GLY A 25 3.15 -11.70 -49.85
C GLY A 25 2.53 -10.80 -48.79
N TYR A 26 3.10 -10.76 -47.61
CA TYR A 26 2.59 -10.03 -46.42
C TYR A 26 3.61 -8.99 -45.94
N ASP A 27 3.13 -7.86 -45.45
CA ASP A 27 3.94 -6.84 -44.78
C ASP A 27 3.89 -7.08 -43.26
N PHE A 28 5.00 -7.54 -42.66
CA PHE A 28 5.11 -7.83 -41.24
C PHE A 28 6.56 -7.69 -40.77
N ASP A 29 6.72 -7.28 -39.53
CA ASP A 29 8.01 -7.00 -38.89
C ASP A 29 8.40 -8.01 -37.81
N LEU A 30 7.51 -8.94 -37.45
CA LEU A 30 7.70 -9.89 -36.37
C LEU A 30 7.07 -11.24 -36.68
N VAL A 31 7.79 -12.31 -36.40
CA VAL A 31 7.26 -13.68 -36.42
C VAL A 31 7.07 -14.17 -35.00
N CYS A 32 5.91 -14.72 -34.68
CA CYS A 32 5.60 -15.31 -33.39
C CYS A 32 5.34 -16.80 -33.51
N LEU A 33 6.17 -17.61 -32.87
CA LEU A 33 5.97 -19.07 -32.82
C LEU A 33 5.03 -19.42 -31.66
N ASP A 34 3.97 -20.15 -31.96
CA ASP A 34 3.05 -20.69 -30.97
C ASP A 34 2.84 -22.20 -31.26
N GLY A 35 3.23 -23.04 -30.30
CA GLY A 35 3.17 -24.49 -30.44
C GLY A 35 4.03 -25.04 -31.58
N TYR A 36 5.03 -24.32 -32.05
CA TYR A 36 5.94 -24.75 -33.10
C TYR A 36 7.05 -25.64 -32.53
N MET A 37 6.87 -26.95 -32.67
CA MET A 37 7.73 -27.99 -32.03
C MET A 37 8.88 -28.45 -32.94
N ARG A 38 9.37 -27.59 -33.83
CA ARG A 38 10.48 -27.92 -34.76
C ARG A 38 11.59 -26.91 -34.60
N VAL A 39 12.84 -27.38 -34.79
CA VAL A 39 14.02 -26.50 -34.86
C VAL A 39 14.01 -25.85 -36.23
N LEU A 40 14.03 -24.51 -36.27
CA LEU A 40 14.20 -23.72 -37.47
C LEU A 40 15.63 -23.87 -37.99
N THR A 41 15.80 -23.71 -39.31
CA THR A 41 17.13 -23.75 -39.94
C THR A 41 17.67 -22.34 -40.07
N ASP A 42 18.99 -22.23 -40.31
CA ASP A 42 19.69 -20.96 -40.56
C ASP A 42 19.05 -20.21 -41.70
N GLU A 43 18.60 -20.93 -42.75
CA GLU A 43 17.89 -20.37 -43.92
C GLU A 43 16.64 -19.59 -43.50
N PHE A 44 15.87 -20.08 -42.52
CA PHE A 44 14.70 -19.37 -42.03
C PHE A 44 15.10 -18.19 -41.15
N ILE A 45 16.02 -18.40 -40.21
CA ILE A 45 16.45 -17.39 -39.25
C ILE A 45 17.07 -16.18 -39.93
N ASP A 46 17.90 -16.40 -40.94
CA ASP A 46 18.58 -15.35 -41.67
C ASP A 46 17.66 -14.53 -42.60
N ASN A 47 16.55 -15.13 -43.06
CA ASN A 47 15.68 -14.51 -44.05
C ASN A 47 14.31 -14.08 -43.49
N ALA A 48 13.94 -14.48 -42.29
CA ALA A 48 12.75 -13.99 -41.62
C ALA A 48 13.04 -12.72 -40.80
N PRO A 49 12.02 -11.87 -40.53
CA PRO A 49 12.13 -10.86 -39.46
C PRO A 49 12.42 -11.48 -38.11
N THR A 50 12.70 -10.63 -37.12
CA THR A 50 12.86 -11.10 -35.72
C THR A 50 11.78 -12.11 -35.38
N THR A 51 12.19 -13.29 -34.92
CA THR A 51 11.30 -14.38 -34.60
C THR A 51 11.31 -14.63 -33.12
N LEU A 52 10.15 -14.62 -32.49
CA LEU A 52 9.95 -14.91 -31.06
C LEU A 52 9.44 -16.33 -30.84
N ASN A 53 9.92 -16.93 -29.76
CA ASN A 53 9.37 -18.18 -29.22
C ASN A 53 9.03 -17.99 -27.75
N VAL A 54 8.03 -18.71 -27.26
CA VAL A 54 7.77 -18.87 -25.83
C VAL A 54 8.17 -20.27 -25.40
N HIS A 55 9.03 -20.34 -24.39
CA HIS A 55 9.48 -21.60 -23.79
C HIS A 55 8.91 -21.73 -22.37
N PRO A 56 8.31 -22.89 -22.00
CA PRO A 56 7.59 -23.04 -20.74
C PRO A 56 8.50 -23.34 -19.54
N SER A 57 9.58 -22.57 -19.39
CA SER A 57 10.43 -22.51 -18.20
C SER A 57 11.11 -21.16 -18.10
N LEU A 58 11.74 -20.89 -16.96
CA LEU A 58 12.58 -19.70 -16.76
C LEU A 58 13.98 -20.01 -17.31
N LEU A 59 14.20 -19.78 -18.61
CA LEU A 59 15.51 -19.97 -19.23
C LEU A 59 16.60 -19.14 -18.49
N PRO A 60 17.82 -19.66 -18.37
CA PRO A 60 18.38 -20.83 -19.03
C PRO A 60 18.04 -22.18 -18.33
N ALA A 61 17.19 -22.19 -17.31
CA ALA A 61 16.80 -23.44 -16.66
C ALA A 61 15.82 -24.25 -17.53
N PHE A 62 15.99 -25.58 -17.56
CA PHE A 62 15.07 -26.53 -18.22
C PHE A 62 14.81 -26.26 -19.71
N PRO A 63 15.85 -26.12 -20.55
CA PRO A 63 15.70 -25.93 -21.99
C PRO A 63 15.23 -27.23 -22.67
N GLY A 64 14.71 -27.11 -23.89
CA GLY A 64 14.35 -28.23 -24.73
C GLY A 64 12.97 -28.81 -24.45
N ARG A 65 12.79 -30.12 -24.65
CA ARG A 65 11.48 -30.73 -24.54
C ARG A 65 11.13 -31.14 -23.11
N ASP A 66 9.85 -31.29 -22.88
CA ASP A 66 9.31 -31.80 -21.61
C ASP A 66 9.71 -30.97 -20.38
N ALA A 67 9.80 -29.66 -20.57
CA ALA A 67 10.24 -28.69 -19.54
C ALA A 67 9.44 -28.81 -18.22
N HIS A 68 8.12 -29.04 -18.30
CA HIS A 68 7.29 -29.22 -17.10
C HIS A 68 7.66 -30.47 -16.31
N GLU A 69 7.98 -31.59 -16.99
CA GLU A 69 8.44 -32.81 -16.33
C GLU A 69 9.82 -32.58 -15.67
N GLN A 70 10.72 -31.89 -16.38
CA GLN A 70 12.04 -31.54 -15.84
C GLN A 70 11.92 -30.67 -14.59
N VAL A 71 11.02 -29.70 -14.58
CA VAL A 71 10.72 -28.80 -13.43
C VAL A 71 10.24 -29.62 -12.23
N LEU A 72 9.26 -30.50 -12.43
CA LEU A 72 8.72 -31.35 -11.34
C LEU A 72 9.77 -32.33 -10.81
N ASP A 73 10.53 -32.97 -11.72
CA ASP A 73 11.60 -33.90 -11.33
C ASP A 73 12.72 -33.20 -10.55
N ALA A 74 13.00 -31.94 -10.86
CA ALA A 74 14.00 -31.14 -10.15
C ALA A 74 13.52 -30.64 -8.77
N GLY A 75 12.21 -30.66 -8.49
CA GLY A 75 11.64 -30.25 -7.21
C GLY A 75 11.81 -28.76 -6.91
N VAL A 76 11.90 -27.94 -7.94
CA VAL A 76 11.95 -26.47 -7.76
C VAL A 76 10.60 -25.95 -7.32
N ARG A 77 10.58 -24.82 -6.61
CA ARG A 77 9.33 -24.19 -6.09
C ARG A 77 8.81 -23.06 -6.98
N MET A 78 9.64 -22.60 -7.93
CA MET A 78 9.27 -21.59 -8.92
C MET A 78 9.69 -22.04 -10.30
N THR A 79 8.85 -21.79 -11.29
CA THR A 79 9.12 -21.92 -12.72
C THR A 79 8.43 -20.79 -13.47
N GLY A 80 8.12 -20.97 -14.74
CA GLY A 80 7.39 -19.97 -15.50
C GLY A 80 7.54 -20.18 -17.01
N CYS A 81 7.55 -19.06 -17.74
CA CYS A 81 7.84 -19.06 -19.16
C CYS A 81 8.83 -17.98 -19.55
N THR A 82 9.49 -18.16 -20.68
CA THR A 82 10.44 -17.22 -21.26
C THR A 82 10.04 -16.93 -22.69
N VAL A 83 9.86 -15.66 -23.03
CA VAL A 83 9.78 -15.19 -24.43
C VAL A 83 11.18 -14.73 -24.81
N HIS A 84 11.72 -15.35 -25.86
CA HIS A 84 13.07 -15.09 -26.34
C HIS A 84 13.11 -14.95 -27.86
N VAL A 85 14.15 -14.32 -28.37
CA VAL A 85 14.44 -14.27 -29.81
C VAL A 85 14.98 -15.65 -30.22
N VAL A 86 14.50 -16.16 -31.34
CA VAL A 86 14.97 -17.45 -31.89
C VAL A 86 16.33 -17.25 -32.53
N THR A 87 17.27 -18.13 -32.20
CA THR A 87 18.62 -18.24 -32.77
C THR A 87 18.89 -19.67 -33.24
N GLU A 88 20.06 -19.93 -33.80
CA GLU A 88 20.47 -21.27 -34.25
C GLU A 88 20.49 -22.30 -33.11
N GLU A 89 20.86 -21.87 -31.91
CA GLU A 89 20.86 -22.71 -30.72
C GLU A 89 19.48 -22.73 -30.06
N VAL A 90 18.97 -23.94 -29.81
CA VAL A 90 17.61 -24.14 -29.26
C VAL A 90 17.51 -23.54 -27.87
N ASP A 91 16.51 -22.69 -27.67
CA ASP A 91 16.16 -22.06 -26.39
C ASP A 91 17.32 -21.23 -25.74
N ALA A 92 18.30 -20.79 -26.56
CA ALA A 92 19.48 -20.07 -26.10
C ALA A 92 19.48 -18.58 -26.50
N GLY A 93 18.55 -18.15 -27.35
CA GLY A 93 18.52 -16.75 -27.83
C GLY A 93 18.19 -15.72 -26.77
N PRO A 94 18.42 -14.44 -27.07
CA PRO A 94 18.25 -13.34 -26.12
C PRO A 94 16.82 -13.28 -25.53
N ILE A 95 16.75 -13.12 -24.23
CA ILE A 95 15.49 -13.08 -23.48
C ILE A 95 14.83 -11.72 -23.63
N VAL A 96 13.57 -11.71 -24.05
CA VAL A 96 12.74 -10.50 -24.13
C VAL A 96 11.99 -10.27 -22.83
N THR A 97 11.33 -11.30 -22.29
CA THR A 97 10.62 -11.21 -21.00
C THR A 97 10.40 -12.59 -20.41
N GLN A 98 10.23 -12.62 -19.11
CA GLN A 98 9.92 -13.84 -18.37
C GLN A 98 8.71 -13.61 -17.47
N GLU A 99 7.94 -14.65 -17.16
CA GLU A 99 6.88 -14.66 -16.17
C GLU A 99 7.07 -15.85 -15.25
N ALA A 100 7.12 -15.59 -13.95
CA ALA A 100 7.30 -16.63 -12.94
C ALA A 100 5.95 -17.14 -12.43
N VAL A 101 5.86 -18.44 -12.16
CA VAL A 101 4.71 -19.08 -11.53
C VAL A 101 5.17 -20.04 -10.43
N PRO A 102 4.39 -20.22 -9.34
CA PRO A 102 4.72 -21.18 -8.30
C PRO A 102 4.59 -22.65 -8.78
N VAL A 103 5.32 -23.54 -8.12
CA VAL A 103 5.18 -24.99 -8.25
C VAL A 103 4.75 -25.55 -6.90
N TYR A 104 3.58 -26.15 -6.83
CA TYR A 104 3.02 -26.72 -5.60
C TYR A 104 3.43 -28.20 -5.42
N GLU A 105 3.39 -28.70 -4.19
CA GLU A 105 3.84 -30.07 -3.88
C GLU A 105 2.98 -31.16 -4.51
N ASP A 106 1.72 -30.86 -4.76
CA ASP A 106 0.72 -31.77 -5.32
C ASP A 106 0.50 -31.59 -6.83
N ASP A 107 1.29 -30.71 -7.49
CA ASP A 107 1.19 -30.51 -8.93
C ASP A 107 1.57 -31.77 -9.69
N ASP A 108 0.74 -32.12 -10.67
CA ASP A 108 1.15 -32.99 -11.77
C ASP A 108 1.54 -32.16 -13.02
N THR A 109 1.96 -32.88 -14.07
CA THR A 109 2.42 -32.21 -15.31
C THR A 109 1.31 -31.40 -15.98
N ASP A 110 0.05 -31.82 -15.87
CA ASP A 110 -1.09 -31.12 -16.47
C ASP A 110 -1.46 -29.87 -15.66
N ASP A 111 -1.39 -29.91 -14.33
CA ASP A 111 -1.62 -28.77 -13.44
C ASP A 111 -0.59 -27.68 -13.70
N LEU A 112 0.69 -28.06 -13.70
CA LEU A 112 1.78 -27.11 -13.94
C LEU A 112 1.70 -26.51 -15.34
N LYS A 113 1.39 -27.32 -16.35
CA LYS A 113 1.21 -26.87 -17.74
C LYS A 113 0.10 -25.84 -17.86
N GLN A 114 -1.03 -26.06 -17.21
CA GLN A 114 -2.13 -25.10 -17.22
C GLN A 114 -1.72 -23.78 -16.55
N ARG A 115 -1.07 -23.85 -15.41
CA ARG A 115 -0.60 -22.65 -14.70
C ARG A 115 0.42 -21.87 -15.52
N VAL A 116 1.43 -22.52 -16.09
CA VAL A 116 2.41 -21.86 -16.96
C VAL A 116 1.73 -21.21 -18.16
N LEU A 117 0.76 -21.91 -18.78
CA LEU A 117 0.02 -21.37 -19.93
C LEU A 117 -0.82 -20.14 -19.56
N TYR A 118 -1.70 -20.27 -18.55
CA TYR A 118 -2.68 -19.21 -18.25
C TYR A 118 -2.10 -18.05 -17.47
N ASP A 119 -1.23 -18.30 -16.49
CA ASP A 119 -0.67 -17.28 -15.63
C ASP A 119 0.66 -16.73 -16.18
N GLY A 120 1.41 -17.54 -16.93
CA GLY A 120 2.69 -17.20 -17.54
C GLY A 120 2.58 -16.76 -19.01
N GLU A 121 2.37 -17.70 -19.92
CA GLU A 121 2.49 -17.45 -21.37
C GLU A 121 1.47 -16.43 -21.88
N PHE A 122 0.20 -16.51 -21.43
CA PHE A 122 -0.85 -15.56 -21.82
C PHE A 122 -0.60 -14.14 -21.30
N THR A 123 0.33 -13.98 -20.38
CA THR A 123 0.79 -12.66 -19.88
C THR A 123 2.07 -12.23 -20.61
N ALA A 124 3.07 -13.10 -20.68
CA ALA A 124 4.40 -12.75 -21.19
C ALA A 124 4.40 -12.54 -22.72
N TYR A 125 3.75 -13.40 -23.48
CA TYR A 125 3.82 -13.36 -24.94
C TYR A 125 3.10 -12.12 -25.53
N PRO A 126 1.86 -11.80 -25.14
CA PRO A 126 1.22 -10.56 -25.58
C PRO A 126 1.98 -9.30 -25.15
N ARG A 127 2.63 -9.33 -23.99
CA ARG A 127 3.49 -8.22 -23.50
C ARG A 127 4.68 -8.02 -24.41
N ALA A 128 5.41 -9.09 -24.76
CA ALA A 128 6.54 -9.01 -25.67
C ALA A 128 6.10 -8.47 -27.05
N VAL A 129 5.05 -9.00 -27.64
CA VAL A 129 4.51 -8.53 -28.94
C VAL A 129 4.14 -7.04 -28.87
N ARG A 130 3.52 -6.61 -27.79
CA ARG A 130 3.19 -5.18 -27.61
C ARG A 130 4.44 -4.31 -27.56
N TRP A 131 5.49 -4.71 -26.86
CA TRP A 131 6.73 -3.95 -26.77
C TRP A 131 7.41 -3.79 -28.13
N PHE A 132 7.37 -4.83 -28.98
CA PHE A 132 7.82 -4.70 -30.38
C PHE A 132 6.94 -3.74 -31.17
N ALA A 133 5.62 -3.83 -31.06
CA ALA A 133 4.69 -2.94 -31.75
C ALA A 133 4.82 -1.47 -31.31
N GLU A 134 5.26 -1.21 -30.09
CA GLU A 134 5.53 0.10 -29.52
C GLU A 134 6.96 0.61 -29.83
N ASN A 135 7.77 -0.16 -30.58
CA ASN A 135 9.18 0.10 -30.84
C ASN A 135 10.05 0.26 -29.59
N ARG A 136 9.73 -0.45 -28.52
CA ARG A 136 10.46 -0.43 -27.25
C ARG A 136 11.58 -1.47 -27.18
N VAL A 137 11.60 -2.44 -28.07
CA VAL A 137 12.58 -3.52 -28.07
C VAL A 137 13.61 -3.29 -29.17
N SER A 138 14.87 -3.29 -28.79
CA SER A 138 16.01 -3.30 -29.73
C SER A 138 16.74 -4.63 -29.59
N VAL A 139 16.90 -5.33 -30.68
CA VAL A 139 17.63 -6.62 -30.75
C VAL A 139 18.96 -6.41 -31.46
N ASP A 140 20.04 -6.73 -30.81
CA ASP A 140 21.36 -6.84 -31.42
C ASP A 140 21.66 -8.31 -31.69
N HIS A 141 21.53 -8.70 -32.95
CA HIS A 141 21.73 -10.10 -33.37
C HIS A 141 23.21 -10.52 -33.36
N GLU A 142 24.16 -9.57 -33.45
CA GLU A 142 25.61 -9.87 -33.40
C GLU A 142 26.07 -10.06 -31.92
N ALA A 143 25.57 -9.24 -31.02
CA ALA A 143 25.88 -9.32 -29.60
C ALA A 143 24.97 -10.31 -28.85
N GLU A 144 23.93 -10.82 -29.50
CA GLU A 144 22.87 -11.66 -28.92
C GLU A 144 22.25 -11.02 -27.65
N THR A 145 21.90 -9.73 -27.73
CA THR A 145 21.30 -8.96 -26.64
C THR A 145 19.97 -8.34 -27.02
N VAL A 146 19.14 -8.11 -26.01
CA VAL A 146 17.88 -7.38 -26.13
C VAL A 146 17.93 -6.21 -25.14
N GLU A 147 17.64 -5.01 -25.64
CA GLU A 147 17.41 -3.83 -24.83
C GLU A 147 15.94 -3.45 -24.90
N ILE A 148 15.35 -3.08 -23.74
CA ILE A 148 13.95 -2.67 -23.64
C ILE A 148 13.93 -1.23 -23.14
N ASP A 149 13.42 -0.32 -23.99
CA ASP A 149 13.29 1.08 -23.63
C ASP A 149 12.35 1.25 -22.44
N GLY A 150 12.84 1.98 -21.42
CA GLY A 150 12.13 2.25 -20.20
C GLY A 150 12.07 1.09 -19.19
N ASP A 151 12.78 -0.02 -19.41
CA ASP A 151 12.91 -1.09 -18.40
C ASP A 151 14.03 -0.75 -17.41
N THR A 152 13.81 0.32 -16.66
CA THR A 152 14.73 0.82 -15.65
C THR A 152 14.14 0.62 -14.25
N GLY A 153 15.03 0.39 -13.28
CA GLY A 153 14.67 0.46 -11.87
C GLY A 153 14.32 1.89 -11.45
N GLY A 154 13.79 2.06 -10.26
CA GLY A 154 13.37 3.34 -9.67
C GLY A 154 12.16 3.13 -8.79
N ASP A 155 11.63 4.22 -8.23
CA ASP A 155 10.50 4.19 -7.30
C ASP A 155 9.24 3.56 -7.93
N PHE A 156 9.06 3.73 -9.24
CA PHE A 156 7.98 3.09 -10.00
C PHE A 156 8.55 2.24 -11.15
N PRO A 157 9.08 1.04 -10.85
CA PRO A 157 9.64 0.16 -11.87
C PRO A 157 8.54 -0.30 -12.84
N HIS A 158 8.93 -0.61 -14.09
CA HIS A 158 7.98 -1.07 -15.11
C HIS A 158 7.22 -2.34 -14.70
N ARG A 159 7.80 -3.11 -13.79
CA ARG A 159 7.24 -4.37 -13.31
C ARG A 159 7.57 -4.56 -11.83
N ARG A 160 6.55 -4.97 -11.08
CA ARG A 160 6.70 -5.33 -9.66
C ARG A 160 6.32 -6.79 -9.48
N LEU A 161 7.13 -7.50 -8.74
CA LEU A 161 6.81 -8.83 -8.20
C LEU A 161 6.49 -8.65 -6.72
N ILE A 162 5.44 -9.32 -6.27
CA ILE A 162 5.02 -9.36 -4.87
C ILE A 162 5.11 -10.81 -4.47
N ASP A 163 5.88 -11.10 -3.44
CA ASP A 163 6.18 -12.44 -2.94
C ASP A 163 5.94 -12.44 -1.42
N ASP A 164 4.66 -12.50 -1.06
CA ASP A 164 4.21 -12.48 0.33
C ASP A 164 3.87 -13.89 0.79
N ASP A 165 4.31 -14.25 1.98
CA ASP A 165 3.99 -15.54 2.60
C ASP A 165 2.65 -15.49 3.36
N LEU A 166 1.86 -16.57 3.28
CA LEU A 166 0.65 -16.71 4.10
C LEU A 166 1.02 -16.76 5.58
N ALA A 167 0.73 -15.68 6.31
CA ALA A 167 0.98 -15.60 7.75
C ALA A 167 -0.14 -16.25 8.57
N ASP A 168 -1.40 -15.98 8.23
CA ASP A 168 -2.54 -16.53 8.95
C ASP A 168 -3.82 -16.61 8.09
N THR A 169 -4.69 -17.57 8.41
CA THR A 169 -6.04 -17.67 7.85
C THR A 169 -7.04 -17.19 8.90
N LEU A 170 -7.68 -16.07 8.61
CA LEU A 170 -8.56 -15.40 9.55
C LEU A 170 -9.94 -16.06 9.63
N ARG A 171 -10.62 -15.93 10.77
CA ARG A 171 -11.97 -16.48 10.95
C ARG A 171 -13.00 -15.96 9.95
N TYR A 172 -12.82 -14.74 9.45
CA TYR A 172 -13.61 -14.07 8.43
C TYR A 172 -12.88 -12.80 7.98
N GLY A 173 -13.24 -12.25 6.83
CA GLY A 173 -12.75 -10.98 6.34
C GLY A 173 -13.35 -9.77 7.07
N GLU A 174 -13.58 -8.66 6.38
CA GLU A 174 -14.22 -7.47 6.98
C GLU A 174 -15.61 -7.81 7.55
N ASN A 175 -16.34 -8.68 6.86
CA ASN A 175 -17.68 -9.15 7.28
C ASN A 175 -17.70 -10.66 7.48
N PRO A 176 -18.61 -11.17 8.35
CA PRO A 176 -18.65 -12.59 8.74
C PRO A 176 -18.91 -13.60 7.62
N HIS A 177 -19.36 -13.17 6.46
CA HIS A 177 -19.62 -14.03 5.30
C HIS A 177 -18.45 -14.09 4.30
N GLN A 178 -17.36 -13.41 4.58
CA GLN A 178 -16.17 -13.34 3.75
C GLN A 178 -15.04 -14.15 4.38
N ASP A 179 -14.37 -14.97 3.58
CA ASP A 179 -13.11 -15.56 4.01
C ASP A 179 -12.01 -14.49 3.99
N GLY A 180 -11.04 -14.61 4.89
CA GLY A 180 -9.94 -13.66 5.02
C GLY A 180 -8.63 -14.36 5.37
N ALA A 181 -7.53 -13.74 5.00
CA ALA A 181 -6.18 -14.16 5.32
C ALA A 181 -5.28 -12.93 5.48
N VAL A 182 -4.16 -13.12 6.15
CA VAL A 182 -3.07 -12.17 6.26
C VAL A 182 -1.85 -12.77 5.57
N TYR A 183 -1.21 -11.97 4.74
CA TYR A 183 0.06 -12.29 4.11
C TYR A 183 1.13 -11.36 4.66
N ALA A 184 2.32 -11.88 4.88
CA ALA A 184 3.46 -11.14 5.40
C ALA A 184 4.46 -10.88 4.27
N ASP A 185 4.91 -9.63 4.18
CA ASP A 185 6.11 -9.28 3.43
C ASP A 185 7.34 -9.61 4.26
N GLY A 186 8.07 -10.66 3.87
CA GLY A 186 9.27 -11.11 4.56
C GLY A 186 10.46 -10.15 4.45
N THR A 187 10.33 -9.06 3.67
CA THR A 187 11.38 -8.04 3.49
C THR A 187 11.14 -6.78 4.33
N CYS A 188 9.96 -6.64 4.93
CA CYS A 188 9.62 -5.50 5.78
C CYS A 188 10.40 -5.55 7.10
N GLU A 189 11.25 -4.56 7.33
CA GLU A 189 12.03 -4.41 8.58
C GLU A 189 11.38 -3.41 9.55
N GLU A 190 10.39 -2.64 9.09
CA GLU A 190 9.67 -1.66 9.91
C GLU A 190 8.78 -2.36 10.95
N ALA A 191 8.67 -1.77 12.15
CA ALA A 191 7.73 -2.20 13.18
C ALA A 191 6.30 -2.26 12.61
N ASN A 192 5.69 -3.46 12.64
CA ASN A 192 4.40 -3.73 12.01
C ASN A 192 3.56 -4.72 12.82
N VAL A 193 2.26 -4.73 12.57
CA VAL A 193 1.31 -5.57 13.32
C VAL A 193 1.25 -7.02 12.83
N VAL A 194 1.78 -7.32 11.63
CA VAL A 194 1.74 -8.67 11.05
C VAL A 194 2.76 -9.57 11.73
N SER A 195 3.97 -9.03 12.00
CA SER A 195 5.06 -9.75 12.67
C SER A 195 5.05 -9.61 14.19
N ALA A 196 4.20 -8.72 14.76
CA ALA A 196 4.16 -8.44 16.19
C ALA A 196 3.71 -9.66 17.02
N PRO A 197 4.49 -10.13 18.01
CA PRO A 197 4.05 -11.19 18.89
C PRO A 197 2.90 -10.71 19.79
N GLN A 198 1.88 -11.57 19.94
CA GLN A 198 0.82 -11.40 20.93
C GLN A 198 1.29 -12.00 22.25
N LEU A 199 1.40 -11.16 23.29
CA LEU A 199 2.05 -11.54 24.56
C LEU A 199 1.13 -12.31 25.52
N ASN A 200 -0.19 -12.21 25.37
CA ASN A 200 -1.13 -12.90 26.26
C ASN A 200 -1.58 -14.25 25.68
N GLU A 201 -1.06 -15.33 26.25
CA GLU A 201 -1.44 -16.69 25.89
C GLU A 201 -2.95 -16.93 26.16
N GLY A 202 -3.65 -17.55 25.20
CA GLY A 202 -5.06 -17.91 25.32
C GLY A 202 -6.07 -16.81 24.98
N ALA A 203 -5.63 -15.59 24.69
CA ALA A 203 -6.49 -14.59 24.08
C ALA A 203 -6.87 -14.98 22.65
N LYS A 204 -7.98 -14.40 22.15
CA LYS A 204 -8.39 -14.65 20.76
C LYS A 204 -7.35 -14.10 19.81
N GLU A 205 -7.19 -14.78 18.67
CA GLU A 205 -6.41 -14.28 17.52
C GLU A 205 -6.97 -12.95 17.02
N LEU A 206 -6.14 -12.18 16.32
CA LEU A 206 -6.55 -10.96 15.66
C LEU A 206 -7.58 -11.27 14.56
N SER A 207 -8.55 -10.41 14.38
CA SER A 207 -9.46 -10.44 13.25
C SER A 207 -8.96 -9.53 12.12
N TYR A 208 -9.53 -9.66 10.93
CA TYR A 208 -9.28 -8.76 9.80
C TYR A 208 -9.37 -7.27 10.21
N ASN A 209 -10.45 -6.91 10.93
CA ASN A 209 -10.63 -5.55 11.41
C ASN A 209 -9.61 -5.14 12.47
N ASN A 210 -9.14 -6.09 13.31
CA ASN A 210 -8.10 -5.79 14.27
C ASN A 210 -6.76 -5.47 13.59
N TYR A 211 -6.35 -6.23 12.56
CA TYR A 211 -5.16 -5.90 11.78
C TYR A 211 -5.26 -4.52 11.14
N ASN A 212 -6.38 -4.23 10.49
CA ASN A 212 -6.60 -2.97 9.80
C ASN A 212 -6.62 -1.75 10.74
N ASP A 213 -7.31 -1.88 11.89
CA ASP A 213 -7.35 -0.81 12.91
C ASP A 213 -5.99 -0.67 13.63
N ALA A 214 -5.29 -1.79 13.86
CA ALA A 214 -4.00 -1.82 14.53
C ALA A 214 -2.88 -1.20 13.67
N ASP A 215 -2.88 -1.46 12.37
CA ASP A 215 -1.97 -0.82 11.42
C ASP A 215 -2.18 0.70 11.39
N GLY A 216 -3.43 1.15 11.26
CA GLY A 216 -3.75 2.59 11.32
C GLY A 216 -3.36 3.25 12.65
N ALA A 217 -3.52 2.53 13.77
CA ALA A 217 -3.14 3.04 15.09
C ALA A 217 -1.62 3.17 15.24
N LEU A 218 -0.88 2.15 14.80
CA LEU A 218 0.58 2.13 14.85
C LEU A 218 1.18 3.23 13.96
N ASN A 219 0.67 3.39 12.75
CA ASN A 219 1.16 4.42 11.84
C ASN A 219 0.89 5.84 12.37
N LEU A 220 -0.23 6.08 13.05
CA LEU A 220 -0.51 7.38 13.66
C LEU A 220 0.49 7.72 14.77
N ILE A 221 0.80 6.79 15.68
CA ILE A 221 1.68 7.12 16.80
C ILE A 221 3.16 7.26 16.42
N LYS A 222 3.55 6.73 15.26
CA LYS A 222 4.90 6.93 14.69
C LYS A 222 5.16 8.38 14.25
N GLU A 223 4.11 9.21 14.13
CA GLU A 223 4.26 10.64 13.79
C GLU A 223 4.88 11.47 14.92
N PHE A 224 4.95 10.96 16.15
CA PHE A 224 5.29 11.75 17.33
C PHE A 224 6.55 11.24 18.04
N ASP A 225 7.45 12.19 18.33
CA ASP A 225 8.67 11.91 19.08
C ASP A 225 8.47 11.92 20.60
N GLU A 226 7.49 12.67 21.14
CA GLU A 226 7.14 12.71 22.55
C GLU A 226 6.17 11.56 22.91
N PRO A 227 5.94 11.29 24.22
CA PRO A 227 4.99 10.26 24.60
C PRO A 227 3.60 10.50 24.04
N ALA A 228 3.14 9.62 23.16
CA ALA A 228 1.90 9.73 22.42
C ALA A 228 1.01 8.50 22.61
N ALA A 229 -0.30 8.73 22.61
CA ALA A 229 -1.32 7.70 22.60
C ALA A 229 -2.42 8.01 21.59
N ALA A 230 -2.89 6.97 20.89
CA ALA A 230 -4.02 7.07 19.98
C ALA A 230 -5.01 5.92 20.23
N VAL A 231 -6.30 6.21 20.03
CA VAL A 231 -7.35 5.20 20.02
C VAL A 231 -8.01 5.21 18.66
N ILE A 232 -7.93 4.08 17.97
CA ILE A 232 -8.47 3.90 16.61
C ILE A 232 -9.73 3.04 16.68
N LYS A 233 -10.72 3.40 15.86
CA LYS A 233 -11.91 2.61 15.62
C LYS A 233 -12.33 2.72 14.17
N HIS A 234 -12.46 1.58 13.48
CA HIS A 234 -12.79 1.52 12.05
C HIS A 234 -11.85 2.39 11.20
N THR A 235 -10.55 2.17 11.40
CA THR A 235 -9.43 2.86 10.72
C THR A 235 -9.32 4.38 10.96
N ASN A 236 -10.10 4.93 11.86
CA ASN A 236 -10.05 6.37 12.14
C ASN A 236 -9.78 6.63 13.61
N PRO A 237 -9.07 7.70 13.95
CA PRO A 237 -8.86 8.07 15.34
C PRO A 237 -10.19 8.46 15.99
N ALA A 238 -10.46 7.88 17.16
CA ALA A 238 -11.44 8.38 18.11
C ALA A 238 -10.81 9.48 18.99
N GLY A 239 -9.48 9.48 19.10
CA GLY A 239 -8.69 10.50 19.72
C GLY A 239 -7.21 10.21 19.66
N CYS A 240 -6.41 11.28 19.70
CA CYS A 240 -4.96 11.24 19.75
C CYS A 240 -4.47 12.36 20.67
N ALA A 241 -3.40 12.11 21.41
CA ALA A 241 -2.74 13.14 22.21
C ALA A 241 -1.27 12.80 22.47
N VAL A 242 -0.51 13.86 22.68
CA VAL A 242 0.87 13.86 23.15
C VAL A 242 0.90 14.52 24.53
N ALA A 243 1.71 13.99 25.46
CA ALA A 243 1.85 14.55 26.80
C ALA A 243 3.20 14.18 27.43
N ASP A 244 3.47 14.66 28.64
CA ASP A 244 4.71 14.36 29.37
C ASP A 244 4.82 12.87 29.78
N SER A 245 3.70 12.15 29.86
CA SER A 245 3.64 10.72 30.17
C SER A 245 2.63 10.00 29.27
N LEU A 246 2.79 8.66 29.09
CA LEU A 246 1.83 7.86 28.34
C LEU A 246 0.46 7.82 28.99
N ALA A 247 0.39 7.76 30.33
CA ALA A 247 -0.85 7.75 31.07
C ALA A 247 -1.66 9.04 30.82
N ASP A 248 -1.00 10.20 30.80
CA ASP A 248 -1.61 11.49 30.49
C ASP A 248 -2.02 11.57 29.01
N ALA A 249 -1.14 11.12 28.10
CA ALA A 249 -1.44 11.06 26.67
C ALA A 249 -2.68 10.20 26.40
N TYR A 250 -2.76 9.02 27.02
CA TYR A 250 -3.89 8.12 26.86
C TYR A 250 -5.19 8.72 27.43
N ASP A 251 -5.18 9.29 28.64
CA ASP A 251 -6.36 9.97 29.22
C ASP A 251 -6.87 11.08 28.30
N ARG A 252 -5.96 11.93 27.81
CA ARG A 252 -6.30 13.00 26.87
C ARG A 252 -6.86 12.47 25.54
N ALA A 253 -6.24 11.45 24.95
CA ALA A 253 -6.73 10.83 23.73
C ALA A 253 -8.13 10.24 23.93
N LEU A 254 -8.34 9.48 25.00
CA LEU A 254 -9.62 8.84 25.34
C LEU A 254 -10.75 9.84 25.52
N ARG A 255 -10.49 10.99 26.14
CA ARG A 255 -11.48 12.04 26.42
C ARG A 255 -11.97 12.78 25.19
N THR A 256 -11.37 12.59 24.03
CA THR A 256 -11.87 13.15 22.76
C THR A 256 -13.21 12.51 22.36
N ASP A 257 -13.33 11.19 22.41
CA ASP A 257 -14.58 10.45 22.16
C ASP A 257 -14.52 9.07 22.83
N ALA A 258 -14.65 9.04 24.15
CA ALA A 258 -14.62 7.81 24.94
C ALA A 258 -15.69 6.79 24.52
N LYS A 259 -16.81 7.26 23.96
CA LYS A 259 -17.88 6.40 23.48
C LYS A 259 -17.49 5.64 22.22
N SER A 260 -16.86 6.31 21.23
CA SER A 260 -16.37 5.65 20.02
C SER A 260 -15.12 4.81 20.31
N ALA A 261 -14.31 5.20 21.28
CA ALA A 261 -13.12 4.47 21.72
C ALA A 261 -13.45 3.10 22.38
N PHE A 262 -14.70 2.83 22.75
CA PHE A 262 -15.12 1.54 23.29
C PHE A 262 -14.98 0.43 22.26
N GLY A 263 -14.22 -0.63 22.59
CA GLY A 263 -13.89 -1.71 21.67
C GLY A 263 -12.94 -1.30 20.53
N GLY A 264 -12.18 -0.23 20.71
CA GLY A 264 -11.15 0.22 19.77
C GLY A 264 -9.79 -0.42 20.05
N VAL A 265 -8.82 -0.02 19.21
CA VAL A 265 -7.40 -0.35 19.32
C VAL A 265 -6.67 0.83 19.94
N VAL A 266 -5.84 0.57 20.93
CA VAL A 266 -4.96 1.55 21.58
C VAL A 266 -3.55 1.34 21.07
N ALA A 267 -2.91 2.42 20.62
CA ALA A 267 -1.48 2.41 20.30
C ALA A 267 -0.72 3.45 21.12
N LEU A 268 0.46 3.04 21.57
CA LEU A 268 1.37 3.81 22.43
C LEU A 268 2.75 3.82 21.78
N ASN A 269 3.46 4.95 21.77
CA ASN A 269 4.78 5.04 21.15
C ASN A 269 5.97 4.89 22.10
N ARG A 270 5.70 4.47 23.34
CA ARG A 270 6.73 4.13 24.35
C ARG A 270 6.34 2.84 25.07
N GLU A 271 7.31 2.27 25.82
CA GLU A 271 7.05 1.14 26.71
C GLU A 271 5.87 1.44 27.63
N CYS A 272 4.85 0.58 27.60
CA CYS A 272 3.66 0.72 28.43
C CYS A 272 3.98 0.41 29.90
N ASP A 273 3.73 1.36 30.79
CA ASP A 273 3.86 1.19 32.25
C ASP A 273 2.56 0.75 32.92
N ALA A 274 2.62 0.46 34.20
CA ALA A 274 1.49 -0.02 34.98
C ALA A 274 0.35 1.02 35.06
N GLU A 275 0.67 2.31 35.18
CA GLU A 275 -0.33 3.38 35.30
C GLU A 275 -1.14 3.49 34.01
N THR A 276 -0.47 3.48 32.86
CA THR A 276 -1.11 3.45 31.54
C THR A 276 -1.94 2.19 31.34
N ALA A 277 -1.41 1.03 31.71
CA ALA A 277 -2.11 -0.25 31.62
C ALA A 277 -3.42 -0.28 32.44
N GLU A 278 -3.39 0.23 33.69
CA GLU A 278 -4.58 0.36 34.55
C GLU A 278 -5.67 1.20 33.88
N GLN A 279 -5.31 2.33 33.24
CA GLN A 279 -6.27 3.16 32.51
C GLN A 279 -6.82 2.47 31.26
N VAL A 280 -5.98 1.75 30.49
CA VAL A 280 -6.42 1.01 29.29
C VAL A 280 -7.48 -0.02 29.62
N VAL A 281 -7.34 -0.74 30.76
CA VAL A 281 -8.28 -1.80 31.16
C VAL A 281 -9.55 -1.31 31.85
N ASP A 282 -9.66 -0.03 32.20
CA ASP A 282 -10.86 0.58 32.79
C ASP A 282 -12.07 0.56 31.85
N SER A 283 -11.83 0.50 30.53
CA SER A 283 -12.89 0.31 29.55
C SER A 283 -12.51 -0.77 28.52
N PHE A 284 -13.52 -1.38 27.92
CA PHE A 284 -13.28 -2.44 26.93
C PHE A 284 -12.50 -1.94 25.73
N LYS A 285 -11.34 -2.54 25.47
CA LYS A 285 -10.51 -2.41 24.27
C LYS A 285 -10.27 -3.78 23.66
N GLU A 286 -10.08 -3.83 22.37
CA GLU A 286 -9.81 -5.10 21.66
C GLU A 286 -8.33 -5.39 21.52
N VAL A 287 -7.51 -4.37 21.29
CA VAL A 287 -6.06 -4.51 21.09
C VAL A 287 -5.35 -3.34 21.79
N VAL A 288 -4.19 -3.60 22.36
CA VAL A 288 -3.21 -2.61 22.77
C VAL A 288 -1.86 -2.92 22.11
N ILE A 289 -1.20 -1.89 21.61
CA ILE A 289 0.05 -1.95 20.85
C ILE A 289 1.05 -1.01 21.51
N ALA A 290 2.25 -1.51 21.78
CA ALA A 290 3.36 -0.70 22.29
C ALA A 290 4.71 -1.30 21.85
N PRO A 291 5.80 -0.52 21.86
CA PRO A 291 7.16 -1.01 21.61
C PRO A 291 7.76 -1.81 22.77
N GLY A 292 6.95 -2.20 23.73
CA GLY A 292 7.30 -2.98 24.91
C GLY A 292 6.36 -2.73 26.07
N TYR A 293 6.49 -3.52 27.12
CA TYR A 293 5.65 -3.46 28.31
C TYR A 293 6.47 -3.76 29.55
N THR A 294 6.29 -3.00 30.61
CA THR A 294 6.85 -3.40 31.92
C THR A 294 6.15 -4.67 32.43
N GLU A 295 6.83 -5.45 33.29
CA GLU A 295 6.25 -6.65 33.91
C GLU A 295 4.93 -6.33 34.64
N ALA A 296 4.88 -5.20 35.33
CA ALA A 296 3.67 -4.76 36.04
C ALA A 296 2.52 -4.36 35.09
N ALA A 297 2.83 -3.79 33.91
CA ALA A 297 1.83 -3.51 32.90
C ALA A 297 1.26 -4.80 32.29
N LEU A 298 2.12 -5.78 31.99
CA LEU A 298 1.68 -7.08 31.50
C LEU A 298 0.77 -7.81 32.48
N ASP A 299 1.09 -7.77 33.79
CA ASP A 299 0.24 -8.37 34.84
C ASP A 299 -1.18 -7.79 34.77
N VAL A 300 -1.31 -6.47 34.56
CA VAL A 300 -2.62 -5.80 34.48
C VAL A 300 -3.35 -6.13 33.18
N LEU A 301 -2.66 -6.02 32.04
CA LEU A 301 -3.27 -6.18 30.70
C LEU A 301 -3.70 -7.62 30.44
N THR A 302 -2.89 -8.59 30.86
CA THR A 302 -3.14 -10.02 30.61
C THR A 302 -4.23 -10.62 31.48
N GLU A 303 -4.70 -9.93 32.53
CA GLU A 303 -5.92 -10.30 33.26
C GLU A 303 -7.20 -10.23 32.41
N LYS A 304 -7.14 -9.53 31.26
CA LYS A 304 -8.29 -9.36 30.36
C LYS A 304 -8.24 -10.37 29.20
N ASP A 305 -8.96 -11.45 29.28
CA ASP A 305 -9.02 -12.55 28.30
C ASP A 305 -9.35 -12.08 26.85
N ASN A 306 -10.01 -10.95 26.68
CA ASN A 306 -10.43 -10.45 25.35
C ASN A 306 -9.57 -9.31 24.81
N LEU A 307 -8.59 -8.83 25.55
CA LEU A 307 -7.62 -7.83 25.11
C LEU A 307 -6.42 -8.54 24.47
N ARG A 308 -6.01 -8.17 23.27
CA ARG A 308 -4.77 -8.65 22.64
C ARG A 308 -3.69 -7.63 22.95
N VAL A 309 -2.56 -8.10 23.41
CA VAL A 309 -1.41 -7.28 23.78
C VAL A 309 -0.30 -7.56 22.78
N LEU A 310 -0.01 -6.58 21.90
CA LEU A 310 0.97 -6.70 20.83
C LEU A 310 2.23 -5.92 21.16
N ASP A 311 3.38 -6.59 21.09
CA ASP A 311 4.69 -5.96 21.17
C ASP A 311 5.22 -5.76 19.75
N VAL A 312 5.35 -4.52 19.30
CA VAL A 312 5.81 -4.18 17.94
C VAL A 312 7.30 -3.89 17.88
N GLY A 313 7.99 -3.93 19.02
CA GLY A 313 9.40 -3.57 19.10
C GLY A 313 9.67 -2.07 18.90
N GLU A 314 10.91 -1.73 18.63
CA GLU A 314 11.35 -0.33 18.44
C GLU A 314 10.69 0.31 17.23
N LEU A 315 10.33 1.60 17.34
CA LEU A 315 9.62 2.37 16.29
C LEU A 315 10.53 3.27 15.45
N ASP A 316 11.84 3.20 15.68
CA ASP A 316 12.81 4.19 15.18
C ASP A 316 13.13 4.08 13.68
N GLU A 317 12.79 2.96 13.03
CA GLU A 317 13.06 2.74 11.62
C GLU A 317 11.79 2.80 10.79
N ILE A 318 11.77 3.71 9.79
CA ILE A 318 10.79 3.74 8.72
C ILE A 318 11.49 3.22 7.46
N SER A 319 11.20 1.98 7.06
CA SER A 319 11.78 1.36 5.87
C SER A 319 10.81 1.39 4.69
N GLU A 320 9.52 1.34 4.97
CA GLU A 320 8.48 1.30 3.95
C GLU A 320 8.16 2.71 3.46
N THR A 321 8.61 3.04 2.26
CA THR A 321 8.43 4.38 1.67
C THR A 321 7.22 4.48 0.74
N MET A 322 6.60 3.35 0.40
CA MET A 322 5.45 3.29 -0.51
C MET A 322 4.20 2.76 0.19
N THR A 323 3.05 3.17 -0.29
CA THR A 323 1.76 2.59 0.10
C THR A 323 0.97 2.15 -1.12
N GLU A 324 0.19 1.07 -0.95
CA GLU A 324 -0.58 0.46 -2.03
C GLU A 324 -2.06 0.37 -1.67
N LYS A 325 -2.88 0.55 -2.69
CA LYS A 325 -4.31 0.31 -2.60
C LYS A 325 -4.75 -0.62 -3.73
N PRO A 326 -5.24 -1.82 -3.42
CA PRO A 326 -5.76 -2.72 -4.45
C PRO A 326 -7.02 -2.13 -5.09
N ILE A 327 -7.11 -2.26 -6.41
CA ILE A 327 -8.28 -1.94 -7.21
C ILE A 327 -8.54 -3.10 -8.18
N VAL A 328 -9.75 -3.21 -8.72
CA VAL A 328 -10.05 -4.24 -9.72
C VAL A 328 -9.16 -4.03 -10.95
N GLY A 329 -8.35 -5.04 -11.27
CA GLY A 329 -7.42 -5.01 -12.38
C GLY A 329 -6.04 -4.43 -12.09
N GLY A 330 -5.75 -4.02 -10.84
CA GLY A 330 -4.42 -3.50 -10.50
C GLY A 330 -4.29 -2.95 -9.10
N ARG A 331 -3.32 -2.06 -8.91
CA ARG A 331 -3.01 -1.39 -7.65
C ARG A 331 -2.68 0.08 -7.93
N LEU A 332 -3.12 0.95 -7.06
CA LEU A 332 -2.59 2.30 -6.96
C LEU A 332 -1.40 2.26 -6.00
N VAL A 333 -0.30 2.84 -6.41
CA VAL A 333 0.94 2.93 -5.62
C VAL A 333 1.32 4.40 -5.52
N GLN A 334 1.69 4.83 -4.33
CA GLN A 334 2.17 6.19 -4.09
C GLN A 334 3.23 6.17 -2.98
N GLU A 335 4.00 7.24 -2.89
CA GLU A 335 4.85 7.48 -1.72
C GLU A 335 3.99 7.62 -0.46
N ARG A 336 4.50 7.11 0.67
CA ARG A 336 3.92 7.42 1.98
C ARG A 336 4.19 8.87 2.30
N ASP A 337 3.23 9.51 2.94
CA ASP A 337 3.41 10.84 3.52
C ASP A 337 4.18 10.73 4.84
N LEU A 338 5.51 10.77 4.72
CA LEU A 338 6.46 10.69 5.84
C LEU A 338 6.95 12.09 6.26
N GLY A 339 6.48 13.15 5.62
CA GLY A 339 6.84 14.52 5.96
C GLY A 339 6.30 14.93 7.32
N SER A 340 7.17 15.44 8.20
CA SER A 340 6.73 16.14 9.40
C SER A 340 6.48 17.61 9.05
N PRO A 341 5.37 18.20 9.53
CA PRO A 341 5.11 19.61 9.30
C PRO A 341 6.13 20.45 10.07
N ASP A 342 6.78 21.37 9.36
CA ASP A 342 7.69 22.35 9.95
C ASP A 342 6.93 23.68 10.12
N PRO A 343 6.63 24.10 11.36
CA PRO A 343 5.93 25.36 11.59
C PRO A 343 6.62 26.60 10.97
N GLU A 344 7.95 26.55 10.79
CA GLU A 344 8.70 27.64 10.15
C GLU A 344 8.45 27.70 8.62
N ALA A 345 7.99 26.60 8.02
CA ALA A 345 7.66 26.51 6.59
C ALA A 345 6.20 26.86 6.28
N PHE A 346 5.35 27.04 7.28
CA PHE A 346 3.94 27.38 7.06
C PHE A 346 3.81 28.79 6.47
N GLU A 347 3.05 28.92 5.38
CA GLU A 347 2.74 30.19 4.75
C GLU A 347 1.51 30.81 5.43
N VAL A 348 1.71 31.85 6.26
CA VAL A 348 0.60 32.61 6.86
C VAL A 348 -0.04 33.49 5.80
N VAL A 349 -1.35 33.32 5.56
CA VAL A 349 -2.08 33.97 4.47
C VAL A 349 -3.12 34.99 4.92
N THR A 350 -3.43 35.07 6.21
CA THR A 350 -4.39 36.01 6.82
C THR A 350 -3.71 37.24 7.45
N GLU A 351 -4.53 38.30 7.71
CA GLU A 351 -4.05 39.51 8.42
C GLU A 351 -3.60 39.20 9.84
N ARG A 352 -4.26 38.28 10.54
CA ARG A 352 -3.87 37.76 11.85
C ARG A 352 -2.80 36.69 11.70
N GLU A 353 -1.66 36.89 12.33
CA GLU A 353 -0.65 35.85 12.45
C GLU A 353 -1.02 34.85 13.57
N PRO A 354 -0.76 33.54 13.40
CA PRO A 354 -0.92 32.58 14.48
C PRO A 354 0.11 32.83 15.59
N THR A 355 -0.25 32.54 16.80
CA THR A 355 0.68 32.49 17.94
C THR A 355 1.58 31.28 17.89
N ASP A 356 2.68 31.27 18.68
CA ASP A 356 3.58 30.12 18.78
C ASP A 356 2.81 28.84 19.24
N ASP A 357 1.89 28.96 20.19
CA ASP A 357 1.05 27.89 20.69
C ASP A 357 0.07 27.37 19.61
N GLU A 358 -0.46 28.26 18.76
CA GLU A 358 -1.31 27.86 17.64
C GLU A 358 -0.50 27.14 16.54
N LEU A 359 0.72 27.56 16.26
CA LEU A 359 1.62 26.89 15.30
C LEU A 359 1.97 25.48 15.76
N GLU A 360 2.27 25.28 17.05
CA GLU A 360 2.49 23.96 17.62
C GLU A 360 1.23 23.07 17.50
N THR A 361 0.06 23.65 17.82
CA THR A 361 -1.22 22.96 17.69
C THR A 361 -1.55 22.63 16.23
N MET A 362 -1.25 23.51 15.27
CA MET A 362 -1.38 23.25 13.83
C MET A 362 -0.54 22.05 13.40
N SER A 363 0.71 21.98 13.87
CA SER A 363 1.62 20.87 13.58
C SER A 363 1.07 19.55 14.10
N PHE A 364 0.65 19.47 15.36
CA PHE A 364 0.01 18.29 15.95
C PHE A 364 -1.28 17.91 15.21
N ALA A 365 -2.15 18.86 14.93
CA ALA A 365 -3.41 18.62 14.23
C ALA A 365 -3.17 18.10 12.82
N TRP A 366 -2.17 18.61 12.11
CA TRP A 366 -1.79 18.16 10.78
C TRP A 366 -1.26 16.72 10.76
N GLN A 367 -0.33 16.39 11.69
CA GLN A 367 0.17 15.01 11.85
C GLN A 367 -0.98 14.02 12.14
N THR A 368 -1.88 14.37 13.05
CA THR A 368 -3.07 13.53 13.33
C THR A 368 -3.96 13.40 12.12
N LEU A 369 -4.14 14.47 11.35
CA LEU A 369 -5.03 14.53 10.20
C LEU A 369 -4.61 13.61 9.04
N LYS A 370 -3.31 13.37 8.84
CA LYS A 370 -2.78 12.41 7.85
C LYS A 370 -3.44 11.03 7.99
N HIS A 371 -3.88 10.67 9.19
CA HIS A 371 -4.53 9.40 9.53
C HIS A 371 -6.06 9.48 9.65
N VAL A 372 -6.66 10.59 9.25
CA VAL A 372 -8.12 10.79 9.21
C VAL A 372 -8.62 10.61 7.77
N LYS A 373 -9.62 9.77 7.60
CA LYS A 373 -10.16 9.51 6.26
C LYS A 373 -10.79 10.75 5.64
N SER A 374 -10.42 11.06 4.41
CA SER A 374 -10.90 12.21 3.63
C SER A 374 -12.41 12.14 3.27
N ASN A 375 -13.17 13.24 3.20
CA ASN A 375 -12.78 14.57 3.70
C ASN A 375 -12.57 14.48 5.20
N GLY A 376 -11.37 14.86 5.65
CA GLY A 376 -10.95 14.82 7.04
C GLY A 376 -10.81 16.22 7.63
N ILE A 377 -11.28 16.38 8.88
CA ILE A 377 -11.10 17.58 9.71
C ILE A 377 -10.65 17.14 11.10
N ALA A 378 -9.62 17.78 11.64
CA ALA A 378 -9.20 17.62 13.02
C ALA A 378 -9.26 18.96 13.76
N PHE A 379 -9.99 18.98 14.88
CA PHE A 379 -9.94 20.06 15.86
C PHE A 379 -8.99 19.66 16.98
N ALA A 380 -8.09 20.54 17.34
CA ALA A 380 -7.09 20.30 18.38
C ALA A 380 -6.89 21.53 19.28
N THR A 381 -6.45 21.28 20.51
CA THR A 381 -6.00 22.31 21.46
C THR A 381 -4.69 21.84 22.09
N GLY A 382 -3.62 22.62 21.96
CA GLY A 382 -2.28 22.14 22.27
C GLY A 382 -1.97 20.87 21.52
N THR A 383 -1.58 19.82 22.23
CA THR A 383 -1.21 18.52 21.67
C THR A 383 -2.26 17.43 21.91
N GLU A 384 -3.56 17.79 21.84
CA GLU A 384 -4.65 16.84 21.97
C GLU A 384 -5.82 17.15 21.01
N THR A 385 -6.44 16.12 20.47
CA THR A 385 -7.66 16.26 19.67
C THR A 385 -8.86 16.61 20.53
N VAL A 386 -9.77 17.42 19.99
CA VAL A 386 -11.04 17.78 20.65
C VAL A 386 -12.26 17.39 19.84
N GLY A 387 -12.11 17.21 18.52
CA GLY A 387 -13.19 16.78 17.65
C GLY A 387 -12.66 16.36 16.28
N LEU A 388 -13.24 15.31 15.71
CA LEU A 388 -12.81 14.76 14.42
C LEU A 388 -14.01 14.60 13.48
N GLY A 389 -13.88 15.16 12.28
CA GLY A 389 -14.81 15.01 11.18
C GLY A 389 -14.23 14.08 10.14
N VAL A 390 -14.82 12.92 9.93
CA VAL A 390 -14.20 11.80 9.24
C VAL A 390 -15.02 11.36 8.03
N GLY A 391 -14.38 11.25 6.86
CA GLY A 391 -14.92 10.55 5.69
C GLY A 391 -16.19 11.12 5.11
N GLN A 392 -16.39 12.44 5.20
CA GLN A 392 -17.60 13.08 4.68
C GLN A 392 -17.47 13.37 3.17
N VAL A 393 -18.61 13.41 2.48
CA VAL A 393 -18.66 13.75 1.05
C VAL A 393 -18.43 15.24 0.82
N SER A 394 -18.89 16.07 1.74
CA SER A 394 -18.72 17.51 1.75
C SER A 394 -17.74 17.95 2.84
N ARG A 395 -16.91 18.95 2.55
CA ARG A 395 -15.95 19.47 3.52
C ARG A 395 -16.64 20.20 4.67
N VAL A 396 -17.65 21.00 4.40
CA VAL A 396 -18.44 21.65 5.44
C VAL A 396 -19.11 20.64 6.38
N ASP A 397 -19.64 19.52 5.86
CA ASP A 397 -20.18 18.44 6.70
C ASP A 397 -19.11 17.83 7.62
N ALA A 398 -17.86 17.77 7.17
CA ALA A 398 -16.75 17.29 8.00
C ALA A 398 -16.44 18.28 9.15
N VAL A 399 -16.47 19.60 8.89
CA VAL A 399 -16.34 20.64 9.91
C VAL A 399 -17.48 20.54 10.92
N GLU A 400 -18.72 20.49 10.45
CA GLU A 400 -19.89 20.37 11.33
C GLU A 400 -19.85 19.07 12.16
N LEU A 401 -19.36 17.97 11.59
CA LEU A 401 -19.20 16.72 12.31
C LEU A 401 -18.14 16.84 13.41
N ALA A 402 -16.99 17.47 13.13
CA ALA A 402 -15.95 17.72 14.12
C ALA A 402 -16.48 18.59 15.27
N ALA A 403 -17.20 19.69 14.96
CA ALA A 403 -17.83 20.58 15.93
C ALA A 403 -18.84 19.84 16.81
N LYS A 404 -19.72 19.05 16.19
CA LYS A 404 -20.72 18.24 16.89
C LYS A 404 -20.08 17.21 17.82
N LYS A 405 -18.96 16.60 17.40
CA LYS A 405 -18.20 15.65 18.22
C LYS A 405 -17.55 16.35 19.41
N ALA A 406 -16.91 17.49 19.20
CA ALA A 406 -16.33 18.29 20.25
C ALA A 406 -17.37 18.71 21.30
N GLU A 407 -18.57 19.14 20.90
CA GLU A 407 -19.63 19.57 21.81
C GLU A 407 -20.25 18.39 22.58
N ARG A 408 -20.47 17.24 21.91
CA ARG A 408 -21.28 16.15 22.46
C ARG A 408 -20.48 15.08 23.18
N ASP A 409 -19.33 14.72 22.62
CA ASP A 409 -18.59 13.50 22.98
C ASP A 409 -17.27 13.78 23.72
N ALA A 410 -16.68 14.97 23.58
CA ALA A 410 -15.47 15.36 24.26
C ALA A 410 -15.72 15.65 25.75
N ASP A 411 -14.96 14.99 26.64
CA ASP A 411 -15.08 15.16 28.08
C ASP A 411 -14.07 16.19 28.62
N GLY A 412 -14.58 17.28 29.13
CA GLY A 412 -13.76 18.35 29.70
C GLY A 412 -12.96 19.17 28.68
N LYS A 413 -13.29 19.05 27.38
CA LYS A 413 -12.66 19.78 26.27
C LYS A 413 -13.69 20.65 25.55
N SER A 414 -13.20 21.60 24.74
CA SER A 414 -14.01 22.51 23.94
C SER A 414 -13.34 22.81 22.61
N SER A 415 -14.13 23.09 21.59
CA SER A 415 -13.66 23.66 20.32
C SER A 415 -13.41 25.18 20.39
N GLU A 416 -13.85 25.82 21.47
CA GLU A 416 -13.62 27.25 21.69
C GLU A 416 -12.11 27.54 21.85
N GLY A 417 -11.56 28.37 20.98
CA GLY A 417 -10.14 28.66 20.92
C GLY A 417 -9.27 27.55 20.30
N ALA A 418 -9.87 26.54 19.70
CA ALA A 418 -9.15 25.44 19.08
C ALA A 418 -8.60 25.81 17.70
N VAL A 419 -7.68 24.97 17.22
CA VAL A 419 -7.15 24.97 15.87
C VAL A 419 -7.88 23.91 15.02
N MET A 420 -8.15 24.22 13.76
CA MET A 420 -8.68 23.29 12.77
C MET A 420 -7.62 22.95 11.72
N ALA A 421 -7.39 21.65 11.49
CA ALA A 421 -6.66 21.16 10.33
C ALA A 421 -7.61 20.53 9.31
N SER A 422 -7.36 20.78 8.00
CA SER A 422 -8.15 20.26 6.88
C SER A 422 -7.23 19.56 5.87
N ASP A 423 -7.59 18.31 5.48
CA ASP A 423 -6.78 17.45 4.60
C ASP A 423 -6.74 17.90 3.13
N ALA A 424 -7.54 18.89 2.75
CA ALA A 424 -7.49 19.57 1.46
C ALA A 424 -8.00 21.00 1.60
N PHE A 425 -7.85 21.80 0.54
CA PHE A 425 -8.32 23.18 0.50
C PHE A 425 -9.84 23.28 0.66
N PHE A 426 -10.28 24.43 1.17
CA PHE A 426 -11.69 24.78 1.18
C PHE A 426 -12.13 25.30 -0.20
N PRO A 427 -13.15 24.69 -0.83
CA PRO A 427 -13.62 25.16 -2.13
C PRO A 427 -14.50 26.43 -2.02
N PHE A 428 -15.05 26.69 -0.83
CA PHE A 428 -15.93 27.82 -0.53
C PHE A 428 -15.76 28.26 0.94
N PRO A 429 -16.14 29.51 1.30
CA PRO A 429 -16.03 30.03 2.66
C PRO A 429 -16.90 29.32 3.72
N ASP A 430 -17.92 28.58 3.33
CA ASP A 430 -18.90 27.93 4.22
C ASP A 430 -18.26 27.04 5.30
N GLY A 431 -17.13 26.38 4.96
CA GLY A 431 -16.37 25.59 5.93
C GLY A 431 -15.67 26.46 6.99
N ILE A 432 -15.23 27.65 6.63
CA ILE A 432 -14.62 28.63 7.55
C ILE A 432 -15.71 29.25 8.44
N ASP A 433 -16.86 29.60 7.87
CA ASP A 433 -18.01 30.09 8.64
C ASP A 433 -18.45 29.07 9.71
N ALA A 434 -18.55 27.79 9.31
CA ALA A 434 -18.87 26.70 10.24
C ALA A 434 -17.80 26.51 11.34
N ALA A 435 -16.54 26.67 11.00
CA ALA A 435 -15.44 26.64 11.98
C ALA A 435 -15.52 27.83 12.97
N ALA A 436 -15.82 29.03 12.48
CA ALA A 436 -16.03 30.21 13.32
C ALA A 436 -17.21 30.01 14.30
N GLU A 437 -18.34 29.45 13.81
CA GLU A 437 -19.48 29.11 14.66
C GLU A 437 -19.12 28.08 15.76
N ALA A 438 -18.14 27.20 15.48
CA ALA A 438 -17.62 26.24 16.45
C ALA A 438 -16.58 26.84 17.42
N GLY A 439 -16.19 28.11 17.25
CA GLY A 439 -15.21 28.79 18.09
C GLY A 439 -13.74 28.52 17.72
N ILE A 440 -13.48 28.08 16.49
CA ILE A 440 -12.12 27.88 15.98
C ILE A 440 -11.44 29.25 15.78
N GLU A 441 -10.19 29.36 16.22
CA GLU A 441 -9.42 30.61 16.11
C GLU A 441 -8.31 30.55 15.06
N ALA A 442 -7.84 29.33 14.71
CA ALA A 442 -6.80 29.19 13.71
C ALA A 442 -7.02 27.97 12.80
N VAL A 443 -6.54 28.03 11.54
CA VAL A 443 -6.77 27.02 10.50
C VAL A 443 -5.47 26.69 9.79
N ILE A 444 -5.22 25.40 9.56
CA ILE A 444 -4.16 24.90 8.67
C ILE A 444 -4.75 24.04 7.54
N GLN A 445 -4.34 24.31 6.31
CA GLN A 445 -4.80 23.59 5.11
C GLN A 445 -3.73 23.68 4.00
N PRO A 446 -3.81 22.85 2.93
CA PRO A 446 -2.81 22.88 1.87
C PRO A 446 -2.94 24.08 0.89
N GLY A 447 -4.08 24.79 0.87
CA GLY A 447 -4.36 25.81 -0.15
C GLY A 447 -4.46 25.24 -1.56
N GLY A 448 -4.43 26.13 -2.59
CA GLY A 448 -4.44 25.75 -4.01
C GLY A 448 -5.84 25.73 -4.66
N SER A 449 -6.86 26.27 -3.99
CA SER A 449 -8.18 26.50 -4.58
C SER A 449 -8.18 27.74 -5.48
N VAL A 450 -9.02 27.73 -6.50
CA VAL A 450 -9.30 28.96 -7.28
C VAL A 450 -10.05 30.02 -6.47
N ASN A 451 -10.59 29.65 -5.30
CA ASN A 451 -11.35 30.51 -4.40
C ASN A 451 -10.60 30.80 -3.10
N ASP A 452 -9.27 30.58 -3.06
CA ASP A 452 -8.48 30.82 -1.84
C ASP A 452 -8.64 32.27 -1.34
N GLU A 453 -8.72 33.27 -2.26
CA GLU A 453 -8.93 34.67 -1.87
C GLU A 453 -10.23 34.86 -1.07
N ASP A 454 -11.36 34.23 -1.50
CA ASP A 454 -12.66 34.32 -0.81
C ASP A 454 -12.61 33.61 0.56
N VAL A 455 -11.85 32.50 0.65
CA VAL A 455 -11.69 31.70 1.88
C VAL A 455 -10.82 32.43 2.90
N ILE A 456 -9.75 33.10 2.45
CA ILE A 456 -8.88 33.93 3.28
C ILE A 456 -9.65 35.17 3.79
N GLU A 457 -10.43 35.85 2.92
CA GLU A 457 -11.28 36.98 3.33
C GLU A 457 -12.27 36.58 4.43
N ALA A 458 -12.89 35.38 4.31
CA ALA A 458 -13.79 34.88 5.35
C ALA A 458 -13.05 34.61 6.68
N ALA A 459 -11.83 34.07 6.64
CA ALA A 459 -11.02 33.88 7.84
C ALA A 459 -10.65 35.21 8.50
N ASP A 460 -10.27 36.22 7.70
CA ASP A 460 -9.97 37.58 8.19
C ASP A 460 -11.22 38.25 8.78
N ASP A 461 -12.39 38.12 8.15
CA ASP A 461 -13.65 38.65 8.66
C ASP A 461 -14.04 38.08 10.03
N HIS A 462 -13.68 36.79 10.28
CA HIS A 462 -13.85 36.13 11.57
C HIS A 462 -12.68 36.34 12.53
N GLY A 463 -11.60 37.02 12.12
CA GLY A 463 -10.40 37.27 12.93
C GLY A 463 -9.57 36.02 13.20
N MET A 464 -9.70 35.01 12.34
CA MET A 464 -8.92 33.76 12.40
C MET A 464 -7.51 33.97 11.84
N ALA A 465 -6.56 33.15 12.31
CA ALA A 465 -5.31 32.95 11.61
C ALA A 465 -5.45 31.77 10.63
N MET A 466 -4.86 31.87 9.44
CA MET A 466 -4.79 30.77 8.50
C MET A 466 -3.38 30.59 7.96
N ALA A 467 -2.94 29.35 7.92
CA ALA A 467 -1.67 28.97 7.32
C ALA A 467 -1.87 27.87 6.25
N PHE A 468 -1.07 27.93 5.20
CA PHE A 468 -0.94 26.89 4.19
C PHE A 468 0.30 26.04 4.44
N THR A 469 0.23 24.72 4.13
CA THR A 469 1.34 23.78 4.26
C THR A 469 2.18 23.68 3.00
#